data_a97edbb79894b108afb73995a398978d
#
_entry.id   a97edbb79894b108afb73995a398978d
#
_cell.length_a   1.000
_cell.length_b   1.000
_cell.length_c   1.000
_cell.angle_alpha   90.00
_cell.angle_beta   90.00
_cell.angle_gamma   90.00
#
_symmetry.space_group_name_H-M   'P 1'
#
loop_
_entity.id
_entity.type
_entity.pdbx_description
1 polymer ?
#
loop_
_entity_poly.entity_id
_entity_poly.type
_entity_poly.pdbx_seq_one_letter_code
_entity_poly.pdbx_strand_id
1 'polypeptide(L)'
;MNARRELDQLLESYTGIEVTRGGIDASVDAFLARRLPETRVSSLQEYLARLGPQSAELELLLNAITVTHTWFMRDPGQLAIISAVLESRPPLSAPLKVWVAGCATGEDVYSVAILAEQAGRSVEVLGTDINSAALRRAEQGCYGSWAVRDLTDIERYFERLPRSQFQIAERFMRQVRFQRHNLLDATSVGAWDVVLCRNVLIYLSRERARSVVERLADSLTPGGYLLLGASEVVFEVPPQLDATYLAGRLALRRARPSAERQPPREPARPSLVPHAPRQVWQAPLPALPRAAASIAERPLPASVAPLSVDGLLARGHELLDSSDLPAAIIEYELAVDQDSTLAEPHMYLGIALYLNGAIEAALHELRAAAFLDPQLWPAAFYLAVCHEALGQLEEATREYRHVVRVASRSSAPTLARRHSAWHRDLLELARTRAGAA
;
A
#
# COMPACT_ATOMS: atom_id res chain seq x y z
N MET A 1 13.80 -12.42 31.42
CA MET A 1 12.93 -11.96 30.30
C MET A 1 13.20 -12.85 29.10
N ASN A 2 12.22 -13.08 28.24
CA ASN A 2 12.43 -13.89 27.06
C ASN A 2 13.21 -13.05 26.03
N ALA A 3 14.37 -13.53 25.55
CA ALA A 3 15.23 -12.86 24.57
C ALA A 3 14.49 -12.39 23.30
N ARG A 4 13.45 -13.15 22.87
CA ARG A 4 12.60 -12.74 21.76
C ARG A 4 11.84 -11.43 22.07
N ARG A 5 11.25 -11.31 23.23
CA ARG A 5 10.55 -10.08 23.63
C ARG A 5 11.47 -8.88 23.74
N GLU A 6 12.71 -9.10 24.17
CA GLU A 6 13.73 -8.07 24.22
C GLU A 6 14.11 -7.59 22.82
N LEU A 7 14.23 -8.51 21.85
CA LEU A 7 14.43 -8.17 20.44
C LEU A 7 13.25 -7.35 19.87
N ASP A 8 12.02 -7.79 20.11
CA ASP A 8 10.83 -7.09 19.63
C ASP A 8 10.79 -5.65 20.19
N GLN A 9 11.05 -5.48 21.49
CA GLN A 9 11.14 -4.16 22.11
C GLN A 9 12.27 -3.28 21.54
N LEU A 10 13.42 -3.86 21.24
CA LEU A 10 14.52 -3.16 20.59
C LEU A 10 14.09 -2.66 19.19
N LEU A 11 13.49 -3.52 18.39
CA LEU A 11 12.99 -3.18 17.05
C LEU A 11 11.92 -2.08 17.11
N GLU A 12 10.93 -2.22 17.98
CA GLU A 12 9.87 -1.23 18.18
C GLU A 12 10.41 0.10 18.66
N SER A 13 11.38 0.10 19.58
CA SER A 13 11.98 1.34 20.09
C SER A 13 12.80 2.07 19.03
N TYR A 14 13.51 1.34 18.17
CA TYR A 14 14.35 1.89 17.12
C TYR A 14 13.60 2.34 15.88
N THR A 15 12.63 1.54 15.43
CA THR A 15 11.91 1.76 14.16
C THR A 15 10.50 2.33 14.33
N GLY A 16 9.90 2.17 15.51
CA GLY A 16 8.48 2.40 15.74
C GLY A 16 7.56 1.33 15.18
N ILE A 17 8.10 0.35 14.47
CA ILE A 17 7.34 -0.74 13.86
C ILE A 17 6.85 -1.70 14.95
N GLU A 18 5.55 -1.94 15.02
CA GLU A 18 4.97 -2.99 15.87
C GLU A 18 5.24 -4.35 15.21
N VAL A 19 6.15 -5.14 15.82
CA VAL A 19 6.59 -6.43 15.27
C VAL A 19 5.45 -7.42 15.06
N THR A 20 4.35 -7.29 15.81
CA THR A 20 3.15 -8.13 15.67
C THR A 20 2.24 -7.76 14.51
N ARG A 21 2.53 -6.67 13.78
CA ARG A 21 1.74 -6.22 12.64
C ARG A 21 2.30 -6.71 11.31
N GLY A 22 1.41 -6.97 10.36
CA GLY A 22 1.76 -7.19 8.95
C GLY A 22 2.68 -8.39 8.69
N GLY A 23 2.72 -9.40 9.57
CA GLY A 23 3.58 -10.58 9.39
C GLY A 23 5.07 -10.31 9.65
N ILE A 24 5.41 -9.20 10.28
CA ILE A 24 6.81 -8.84 10.60
C ILE A 24 7.42 -9.83 11.59
N ASP A 25 6.63 -10.36 12.53
CA ASP A 25 7.02 -11.41 13.45
C ASP A 25 7.53 -12.67 12.72
N ALA A 26 6.82 -13.11 11.68
CA ALA A 26 7.24 -14.23 10.84
C ALA A 26 8.54 -13.90 10.07
N SER A 27 8.69 -12.67 9.59
CA SER A 27 9.92 -12.22 8.92
C SER A 27 11.12 -12.20 9.88
N VAL A 28 10.90 -11.76 11.14
CA VAL A 28 11.93 -11.83 12.20
C VAL A 28 12.32 -13.27 12.48
N ASP A 29 11.34 -14.18 12.61
CA ASP A 29 11.61 -15.60 12.88
C ASP A 29 12.36 -16.26 11.72
N ALA A 30 11.95 -16.01 10.49
CA ALA A 30 12.63 -16.52 9.30
C ALA A 30 14.07 -15.98 9.18
N PHE A 31 14.27 -14.71 9.49
CA PHE A 31 15.60 -14.11 9.52
C PHE A 31 16.49 -14.78 10.58
N LEU A 32 16.01 -14.90 11.80
CA LEU A 32 16.76 -15.51 12.91
C LEU A 32 17.10 -16.97 12.64
N ALA A 33 16.15 -17.76 12.11
CA ALA A 33 16.37 -19.16 11.77
C ALA A 33 17.54 -19.36 10.79
N ARG A 34 17.70 -18.44 9.84
CA ARG A 34 18.83 -18.43 8.89
C ARG A 34 20.08 -17.82 9.51
N ARG A 35 19.95 -16.70 10.23
CA ARG A 35 21.11 -15.88 10.63
C ARG A 35 21.87 -16.42 11.83
N LEU A 36 21.18 -16.99 12.84
CA LEU A 36 21.85 -17.52 14.04
C LEU A 36 22.91 -18.59 13.71
N PRO A 37 22.65 -19.60 12.83
CA PRO A 37 23.69 -20.54 12.44
C PRO A 37 24.89 -19.89 11.74
N GLU A 38 24.66 -18.88 10.90
CA GLU A 38 25.73 -18.16 10.17
C GLU A 38 26.64 -17.37 11.10
N THR A 39 26.09 -16.79 12.18
CA THR A 39 26.85 -15.94 13.11
C THR A 39 27.61 -16.70 14.18
N ARG A 40 27.44 -18.02 14.26
CA ARG A 40 28.07 -18.90 15.26
C ARG A 40 27.79 -18.47 16.71
N VAL A 41 26.64 -17.84 16.96
CA VAL A 41 26.17 -17.54 18.32
C VAL A 41 25.46 -18.76 18.90
N SER A 42 25.58 -18.95 20.21
CA SER A 42 24.99 -20.08 20.91
C SER A 42 23.53 -19.83 21.32
N SER A 43 23.09 -18.58 21.32
CA SER A 43 21.76 -18.19 21.77
C SER A 43 21.30 -16.86 21.18
N LEU A 44 19.97 -16.62 21.17
CA LEU A 44 19.40 -15.33 20.82
C LEU A 44 19.87 -14.21 21.75
N GLN A 45 20.15 -14.50 23.02
CA GLN A 45 20.69 -13.52 23.98
C GLN A 45 22.10 -13.04 23.55
N GLU A 46 22.94 -13.95 23.08
CA GLU A 46 24.26 -13.59 22.56
C GLU A 46 24.14 -12.80 21.25
N TYR A 47 23.15 -13.11 20.41
CA TYR A 47 22.88 -12.35 19.20
C TYR A 47 22.44 -10.91 19.52
N LEU A 48 21.55 -10.72 20.48
CA LEU A 48 21.09 -9.40 20.92
C LEU A 48 22.25 -8.48 21.33
N ALA A 49 23.29 -9.02 21.97
CA ALA A 49 24.46 -8.24 22.36
C ALA A 49 25.23 -7.66 21.15
N ARG A 50 24.99 -8.15 19.94
CA ARG A 50 25.58 -7.65 18.68
C ARG A 50 24.70 -6.60 17.98
N LEU A 51 23.46 -6.43 18.43
CA LEU A 51 22.53 -5.46 17.85
C LEU A 51 22.71 -4.09 18.51
N GLY A 52 23.58 -3.27 17.93
CA GLY A 52 23.71 -1.86 18.29
C GLY A 52 23.07 -0.96 17.23
N PRO A 53 22.77 0.31 17.55
CA PRO A 53 22.09 1.24 16.63
C PRO A 53 22.76 1.44 15.27
N GLN A 54 24.06 1.17 15.16
CA GLN A 54 24.85 1.29 13.93
C GLN A 54 25.52 -0.03 13.52
N SER A 55 25.08 -1.15 14.10
CA SER A 55 25.68 -2.44 13.78
C SER A 55 25.22 -2.95 12.42
N ALA A 56 26.12 -3.63 11.69
CA ALA A 56 25.76 -4.31 10.45
C ALA A 56 24.67 -5.37 10.65
N GLU A 57 24.62 -6.00 11.83
CA GLU A 57 23.60 -6.99 12.16
C GLU A 57 22.20 -6.37 12.26
N LEU A 58 22.07 -5.20 12.90
CA LEU A 58 20.79 -4.49 12.95
C LEU A 58 20.36 -4.07 11.53
N GLU A 59 21.28 -3.58 10.70
CA GLU A 59 20.98 -3.24 9.31
C GLU A 59 20.48 -4.44 8.51
N LEU A 60 21.11 -5.59 8.63
CA LEU A 60 20.68 -6.83 7.97
C LEU A 60 19.29 -7.26 8.43
N LEU A 61 19.02 -7.17 9.73
CA LEU A 61 17.72 -7.47 10.29
C LEU A 61 16.64 -6.50 9.76
N LEU A 62 16.89 -5.21 9.78
CA LEU A 62 15.97 -4.19 9.25
C LEU A 62 15.67 -4.41 7.76
N ASN A 63 16.70 -4.72 6.96
CA ASN A 63 16.53 -5.02 5.54
C ASN A 63 15.67 -6.27 5.29
N ALA A 64 15.65 -7.22 6.23
CA ALA A 64 14.88 -8.45 6.10
C ALA A 64 13.43 -8.32 6.56
N ILE A 65 13.13 -7.44 7.53
CA ILE A 65 11.81 -7.35 8.15
C ILE A 65 10.93 -6.22 7.59
N THR A 66 11.53 -5.24 6.91
CA THR A 66 10.76 -4.14 6.32
C THR A 66 10.14 -4.54 4.99
N VAL A 67 8.86 -4.20 4.85
CA VAL A 67 8.09 -4.48 3.63
C VAL A 67 8.48 -3.49 2.53
N THR A 68 9.02 -3.99 1.42
CA THR A 68 9.48 -3.15 0.29
C THR A 68 8.54 -3.22 -0.93
N HIS A 69 7.29 -3.59 -0.70
CA HIS A 69 6.31 -3.83 -1.75
C HIS A 69 5.73 -2.52 -2.30
N THR A 70 6.14 -2.14 -3.51
CA THR A 70 5.67 -0.93 -4.20
C THR A 70 5.76 -1.11 -5.72
N TRP A 71 5.06 -0.25 -6.48
CA TRP A 71 5.09 -0.24 -7.95
C TRP A 71 4.85 1.15 -8.50
N PHE A 72 5.21 1.37 -9.75
CA PHE A 72 5.03 2.65 -10.44
C PHE A 72 3.56 3.03 -10.55
N MET A 73 3.27 4.31 -10.36
CA MET A 73 1.92 4.90 -10.44
C MET A 73 0.91 4.28 -9.44
N ARG A 74 1.40 3.70 -8.36
CA ARG A 74 0.53 3.20 -7.27
C ARG A 74 -0.38 4.31 -6.77
N ASP A 75 -1.70 4.03 -6.67
CA ASP A 75 -2.75 4.97 -6.29
C ASP A 75 -2.76 6.24 -7.18
N PRO A 76 -3.25 6.11 -8.44
CA PRO A 76 -3.30 7.22 -9.38
C PRO A 76 -4.08 8.42 -8.85
N GLY A 77 -5.08 8.17 -7.97
CA GLY A 77 -5.88 9.23 -7.37
C GLY A 77 -5.08 10.16 -6.46
N GLN A 78 -4.12 9.63 -5.71
CA GLN A 78 -3.22 10.46 -4.90
C GLN A 78 -2.14 11.13 -5.75
N LEU A 79 -1.63 10.44 -6.76
CA LEU A 79 -0.67 11.02 -7.69
C LEU A 79 -1.28 12.17 -8.51
N ALA A 80 -2.59 12.16 -8.76
CA ALA A 80 -3.29 13.29 -9.37
C ALA A 80 -3.18 14.59 -8.55
N ILE A 81 -2.99 14.50 -7.23
CA ILE A 81 -2.71 15.68 -6.40
C ILE A 81 -1.35 16.30 -6.80
N ILE A 82 -0.33 15.46 -7.04
CA ILE A 82 1.00 15.92 -7.45
C ILE A 82 0.94 16.56 -8.83
N SER A 83 0.20 15.94 -9.77
CA SER A 83 -0.02 16.54 -11.09
C SER A 83 -0.68 17.91 -10.99
N ALA A 84 -1.73 18.05 -10.17
CA ALA A 84 -2.40 19.33 -9.95
C ALA A 84 -1.49 20.38 -9.31
N VAL A 85 -0.62 19.99 -8.37
CA VAL A 85 0.40 20.90 -7.80
C VAL A 85 1.40 21.33 -8.87
N LEU A 86 1.89 20.42 -9.68
CA LEU A 86 2.83 20.71 -10.79
C LEU A 86 2.19 21.65 -11.82
N GLU A 87 0.97 21.39 -12.24
CA GLU A 87 0.22 22.19 -13.21
C GLU A 87 -0.08 23.62 -12.70
N SER A 88 -0.32 23.76 -11.39
CA SER A 88 -0.59 25.05 -10.77
C SER A 88 0.64 25.99 -10.72
N ARG A 89 1.83 25.46 -10.94
CA ARG A 89 3.08 26.23 -10.90
C ARG A 89 3.33 26.91 -12.26
N PRO A 90 3.82 28.17 -12.26
CA PRO A 90 4.21 28.82 -13.50
C PRO A 90 5.30 28.04 -14.24
N PRO A 91 5.32 28.06 -15.58
CA PRO A 91 6.46 27.58 -16.35
C PRO A 91 7.74 28.31 -15.88
N LEU A 92 8.88 27.61 -15.90
CA LEU A 92 10.19 28.14 -15.49
C LEU A 92 10.29 28.55 -13.99
N SER A 93 9.34 28.13 -13.15
CA SER A 93 9.50 28.26 -11.70
C SER A 93 10.63 27.38 -11.19
N ALA A 94 11.14 27.67 -9.99
CA ALA A 94 12.08 26.78 -9.31
C ALA A 94 11.54 25.34 -9.24
N PRO A 95 12.40 24.31 -9.24
CA PRO A 95 11.94 22.92 -9.13
C PRO A 95 11.01 22.71 -7.94
N LEU A 96 9.95 21.91 -8.12
CA LEU A 96 9.11 21.46 -7.02
C LEU A 96 9.92 20.50 -6.15
N LYS A 97 10.04 20.81 -4.87
CA LYS A 97 10.75 19.96 -3.92
C LYS A 97 9.81 18.94 -3.31
N VAL A 98 10.08 17.66 -3.54
CA VAL A 98 9.26 16.55 -3.07
C VAL A 98 10.09 15.59 -2.23
N TRP A 99 9.57 15.25 -1.05
CA TRP A 99 10.13 14.20 -0.21
C TRP A 99 9.19 12.99 -0.19
N VAL A 100 9.71 11.82 -0.55
CA VAL A 100 9.04 10.54 -0.43
C VAL A 100 9.62 9.79 0.76
N ALA A 101 8.86 9.78 1.86
CA ALA A 101 9.23 9.21 3.14
C ALA A 101 8.77 7.75 3.22
N GLY A 102 9.71 6.81 3.40
CA GLY A 102 9.44 5.36 3.29
C GLY A 102 9.29 4.94 1.84
N CYS A 103 10.28 5.28 0.99
CA CYS A 103 10.20 5.12 -0.46
C CYS A 103 10.47 3.70 -0.97
N ALA A 104 10.84 2.76 -0.10
CA ALA A 104 11.21 1.39 -0.46
C ALA A 104 12.20 1.33 -1.64
N THR A 105 11.84 0.66 -2.73
CA THR A 105 12.65 0.50 -3.95
C THR A 105 12.53 1.65 -4.96
N GLY A 106 11.89 2.77 -4.56
CA GLY A 106 11.97 4.06 -5.27
C GLY A 106 10.92 4.30 -6.35
N GLU A 107 9.95 3.42 -6.54
CA GLU A 107 8.94 3.54 -7.59
C GLU A 107 8.09 4.82 -7.44
N ASP A 108 7.72 5.20 -6.22
CA ASP A 108 7.02 6.47 -5.97
C ASP A 108 7.90 7.69 -6.28
N VAL A 109 9.19 7.61 -5.99
CA VAL A 109 10.17 8.68 -6.27
C VAL A 109 10.25 8.95 -7.76
N TYR A 110 10.42 7.89 -8.55
CA TYR A 110 10.48 8.01 -10.00
C TYR A 110 9.10 8.30 -10.62
N SER A 111 8.00 7.84 -10.03
CA SER A 111 6.65 8.22 -10.47
C SER A 111 6.45 9.73 -10.41
N VAL A 112 6.91 10.39 -9.34
CA VAL A 112 6.88 11.86 -9.23
C VAL A 112 7.70 12.52 -10.32
N ALA A 113 8.91 12.02 -10.63
CA ALA A 113 9.76 12.56 -11.69
C ALA A 113 9.12 12.39 -13.09
N ILE A 114 8.46 11.26 -13.34
CA ILE A 114 7.70 11.00 -14.58
C ILE A 114 6.53 12.00 -14.70
N LEU A 115 5.75 12.21 -13.62
CA LEU A 115 4.65 13.18 -13.62
C LEU A 115 5.14 14.60 -13.87
N ALA A 116 6.31 14.98 -13.35
CA ALA A 116 6.91 16.29 -13.60
C ALA A 116 7.29 16.45 -15.07
N GLU A 117 7.88 15.42 -15.70
CA GLU A 117 8.16 15.44 -17.16
C GLU A 117 6.86 15.57 -17.97
N GLN A 118 5.81 14.83 -17.61
CA GLN A 118 4.50 14.91 -18.28
C GLN A 118 3.89 16.31 -18.20
N ALA A 119 4.03 16.96 -17.03
CA ALA A 119 3.56 18.33 -16.81
C ALA A 119 4.49 19.42 -17.42
N GLY A 120 5.65 19.05 -17.98
CA GLY A 120 6.66 20.01 -18.46
C GLY A 120 7.21 20.88 -17.31
N ARG A 121 7.42 20.30 -16.13
CA ARG A 121 7.92 20.98 -14.92
C ARG A 121 9.18 20.28 -14.41
N SER A 122 10.01 21.04 -13.70
CA SER A 122 11.18 20.49 -13.01
C SER A 122 10.84 20.11 -11.58
N VAL A 123 11.50 19.06 -11.08
CA VAL A 123 11.33 18.54 -9.73
C VAL A 123 12.67 18.15 -9.13
N GLU A 124 12.79 18.27 -7.82
CA GLU A 124 13.86 17.67 -7.00
C GLU A 124 13.19 16.69 -6.04
N VAL A 125 13.46 15.40 -6.17
CA VAL A 125 12.85 14.38 -5.34
C VAL A 125 13.88 13.76 -4.42
N LEU A 126 13.59 13.73 -3.12
CA LEU A 126 14.32 12.94 -2.13
C LEU A 126 13.49 11.71 -1.75
N GLY A 127 14.03 10.53 -1.98
CA GLY A 127 13.51 9.29 -1.44
C GLY A 127 14.26 8.92 -0.16
N THR A 128 13.55 8.59 0.91
CA THR A 128 14.18 8.07 2.13
C THR A 128 13.52 6.80 2.60
N ASP A 129 14.34 5.89 3.13
CA ASP A 129 13.88 4.65 3.75
C ASP A 129 14.86 4.21 4.84
N ILE A 130 14.40 3.39 5.78
CA ILE A 130 15.27 2.76 6.78
C ILE A 130 16.01 1.55 6.19
N ASN A 131 15.47 0.94 5.13
CA ASN A 131 15.99 -0.23 4.43
C ASN A 131 17.06 0.18 3.41
N SER A 132 18.31 0.00 3.78
CA SER A 132 19.44 0.33 2.89
C SER A 132 19.54 -0.57 1.66
N ALA A 133 19.04 -1.81 1.73
CA ALA A 133 19.04 -2.71 0.57
C ALA A 133 18.00 -2.26 -0.47
N ALA A 134 16.83 -1.78 -0.02
CA ALA A 134 15.82 -1.19 -0.88
C ALA A 134 16.34 0.07 -1.57
N LEU A 135 17.00 0.96 -0.82
CA LEU A 135 17.59 2.19 -1.38
C LEU A 135 18.65 1.89 -2.45
N ARG A 136 19.53 0.90 -2.24
CA ARG A 136 20.49 0.49 -3.28
C ARG A 136 19.80 0.01 -4.56
N ARG A 137 18.64 -0.67 -4.46
CA ARG A 137 17.84 -1.05 -5.64
C ARG A 137 17.20 0.18 -6.30
N ALA A 138 16.72 1.11 -5.51
CA ALA A 138 16.19 2.39 -6.00
C ALA A 138 17.25 3.18 -6.77
N GLU A 139 18.48 3.28 -6.24
CA GLU A 139 19.63 3.93 -6.90
C GLU A 139 20.04 3.23 -8.21
N GLN A 140 19.93 1.91 -8.27
CA GLN A 140 20.16 1.17 -9.50
C GLN A 140 19.10 1.44 -10.55
N GLY A 141 17.88 1.73 -10.16
CA GLY A 141 16.78 2.07 -11.06
C GLY A 141 16.38 0.94 -12.01
N CYS A 142 16.60 -0.33 -11.61
CA CYS A 142 16.32 -1.52 -12.42
C CYS A 142 15.14 -2.29 -11.82
N TYR A 143 14.08 -2.52 -12.61
CA TYR A 143 12.80 -3.03 -12.15
C TYR A 143 12.32 -4.20 -12.97
N GLY A 144 11.55 -5.11 -12.35
CA GLY A 144 10.84 -6.19 -13.04
C GLY A 144 9.53 -5.73 -13.69
N SER A 145 8.96 -6.58 -14.55
CA SER A 145 7.70 -6.30 -15.25
C SER A 145 6.55 -5.98 -14.31
N TRP A 146 6.52 -6.59 -13.14
CA TRP A 146 5.49 -6.33 -12.14
C TRP A 146 5.49 -4.88 -11.63
N ALA A 147 6.66 -4.29 -11.41
CA ALA A 147 6.77 -2.92 -10.91
C ALA A 147 6.23 -1.88 -11.92
N VAL A 148 6.33 -2.15 -13.23
CA VAL A 148 5.94 -1.23 -14.30
C VAL A 148 4.57 -1.53 -14.92
N ARG A 149 3.82 -2.49 -14.37
CA ARG A 149 2.57 -3.02 -14.96
C ARG A 149 1.47 -1.97 -15.19
N ASP A 150 1.41 -0.93 -14.36
CA ASP A 150 0.38 0.13 -14.45
C ASP A 150 0.84 1.34 -15.29
N LEU A 151 2.05 1.24 -15.89
CA LEU A 151 2.54 2.28 -16.79
C LEU A 151 2.09 2.03 -18.24
N THR A 152 1.59 3.07 -18.87
CA THR A 152 1.46 3.15 -20.32
C THR A 152 2.74 3.74 -20.92
N ASP A 153 3.05 3.40 -22.18
CA ASP A 153 4.22 3.93 -22.90
C ASP A 153 5.56 3.70 -22.17
N ILE A 154 5.76 2.48 -21.66
CA ILE A 154 6.93 2.11 -20.83
C ILE A 154 8.23 2.51 -21.53
N GLU A 155 8.33 2.33 -22.85
CA GLU A 155 9.52 2.66 -23.65
C GLU A 155 9.90 4.13 -23.59
N ARG A 156 8.96 5.02 -23.25
CA ARG A 156 9.24 6.43 -23.03
C ARG A 156 10.07 6.69 -21.77
N TYR A 157 9.89 5.86 -20.74
CA TYR A 157 10.48 6.08 -19.42
C TYR A 157 11.60 5.10 -19.10
N PHE A 158 11.62 3.94 -19.78
CA PHE A 158 12.52 2.84 -19.48
C PHE A 158 13.19 2.29 -20.74
N GLU A 159 14.41 1.82 -20.55
CA GLU A 159 15.10 0.95 -21.47
C GLU A 159 14.83 -0.52 -21.10
N ARG A 160 14.47 -1.36 -22.07
CA ARG A 160 14.30 -2.79 -21.86
C ARG A 160 15.64 -3.47 -21.73
N LEU A 161 15.80 -4.23 -20.67
CA LEU A 161 16.96 -5.10 -20.43
C LEU A 161 16.57 -6.58 -20.63
N PRO A 162 17.56 -7.50 -20.74
CA PRO A 162 17.31 -8.93 -20.76
C PRO A 162 16.52 -9.40 -19.53
N ARG A 163 15.83 -10.54 -19.66
CA ARG A 163 15.03 -11.17 -18.58
C ARG A 163 13.87 -10.31 -18.07
N SER A 164 13.20 -9.58 -18.97
CA SER A 164 12.04 -8.75 -18.64
C SER A 164 12.32 -7.71 -17.53
N GLN A 165 13.53 -7.17 -17.52
CA GLN A 165 13.90 -6.05 -16.67
C GLN A 165 13.80 -4.73 -17.43
N PHE A 166 13.65 -3.64 -16.67
CA PHE A 166 13.44 -2.29 -17.16
C PHE A 166 14.33 -1.34 -16.38
N GLN A 167 15.23 -0.64 -17.10
CA GLN A 167 16.09 0.38 -16.53
C GLN A 167 15.41 1.74 -16.69
N ILE A 168 15.16 2.46 -15.60
CA ILE A 168 14.65 3.82 -15.67
C ILE A 168 15.64 4.72 -16.43
N ALA A 169 15.14 5.61 -17.30
CA ALA A 169 16.00 6.46 -18.08
C ALA A 169 16.82 7.44 -17.22
N GLU A 170 18.08 7.63 -17.54
CA GLU A 170 19.06 8.42 -16.77
C GLU A 170 18.59 9.84 -16.46
N ARG A 171 17.78 10.45 -17.34
CA ARG A 171 17.24 11.80 -17.12
C ARG A 171 16.34 11.89 -15.87
N PHE A 172 15.68 10.80 -15.45
CA PHE A 172 14.92 10.75 -14.19
C PHE A 172 15.84 10.53 -13.01
N MET A 173 16.88 9.71 -13.15
CA MET A 173 17.86 9.47 -12.09
C MET A 173 18.58 10.76 -11.66
N ARG A 174 18.76 11.71 -12.57
CA ARG A 174 19.37 13.01 -12.25
C ARG A 174 18.50 13.95 -11.42
N GLN A 175 17.20 13.69 -11.33
CA GLN A 175 16.22 14.51 -10.62
C GLN A 175 15.93 13.99 -9.21
N VAL A 176 16.47 12.80 -8.87
CA VAL A 176 16.17 12.10 -7.65
C VAL A 176 17.44 11.85 -6.83
N ARG A 177 17.26 11.77 -5.52
CA ARG A 177 18.31 11.37 -4.58
C ARG A 177 17.71 10.40 -3.57
N PHE A 178 18.54 9.49 -3.07
CA PHE A 178 18.14 8.53 -2.06
C PHE A 178 19.02 8.70 -0.81
N GLN A 179 18.40 8.56 0.37
CA GLN A 179 19.09 8.68 1.64
C GLN A 179 18.48 7.75 2.67
N ARG A 180 19.33 7.03 3.40
CA ARG A 180 18.87 6.29 4.57
C ARG A 180 18.40 7.25 5.66
N HIS A 181 17.17 7.08 6.12
CA HIS A 181 16.59 7.90 7.17
C HIS A 181 15.55 7.09 7.95
N ASN A 182 15.63 7.19 9.28
CA ASN A 182 14.60 6.66 10.17
C ASN A 182 13.61 7.78 10.48
N LEU A 183 12.32 7.57 10.18
CA LEU A 183 11.28 8.58 10.42
C LEU A 183 11.11 8.96 11.90
N LEU A 184 11.66 8.16 12.81
CA LEU A 184 11.72 8.50 14.24
C LEU A 184 12.88 9.43 14.61
N ASP A 185 13.87 9.61 13.73
CA ASP A 185 14.98 10.51 14.00
C ASP A 185 14.50 11.97 14.04
N ALA A 186 15.04 12.74 14.99
CA ALA A 186 14.72 14.16 15.09
C ALA A 186 15.38 15.01 14.00
N THR A 187 16.30 14.43 13.21
CA THR A 187 17.05 15.13 12.18
C THR A 187 16.16 15.50 11.02
N SER A 188 16.05 16.79 10.71
CA SER A 188 15.32 17.28 9.54
C SER A 188 16.05 16.91 8.24
N VAL A 189 15.33 16.43 7.26
CA VAL A 189 15.86 16.17 5.90
C VAL A 189 15.70 17.38 4.96
N GLY A 190 15.21 18.51 5.45
CA GLY A 190 15.05 19.75 4.69
C GLY A 190 13.64 20.33 4.76
N ALA A 191 13.37 21.29 3.88
CA ALA A 191 12.06 21.93 3.72
C ALA A 191 11.48 21.57 2.33
N TRP A 192 10.23 21.12 2.29
CA TRP A 192 9.61 20.48 1.14
C TRP A 192 8.27 21.11 0.76
N ASP A 193 8.02 21.23 -0.54
CA ASP A 193 6.73 21.70 -1.06
C ASP A 193 5.66 20.60 -0.95
N VAL A 194 6.08 19.33 -1.13
CA VAL A 194 5.23 18.16 -0.99
C VAL A 194 5.98 17.07 -0.24
N VAL A 195 5.31 16.42 0.71
CA VAL A 195 5.80 15.22 1.40
C VAL A 195 4.82 14.09 1.11
N LEU A 196 5.32 12.97 0.60
CA LEU A 196 4.59 11.71 0.46
C LEU A 196 5.06 10.75 1.54
N CYS A 197 4.13 10.22 2.34
CA CYS A 197 4.38 9.10 3.24
C CYS A 197 3.22 8.12 3.07
N ARG A 198 3.43 7.08 2.27
CA ARG A 198 2.36 6.17 1.86
C ARG A 198 2.66 4.73 2.23
N ASN A 199 1.70 4.08 2.88
CA ASN A 199 1.80 2.68 3.29
C ASN A 199 2.97 2.38 4.24
N VAL A 200 3.33 3.32 5.10
CA VAL A 200 4.38 3.22 6.11
C VAL A 200 3.81 3.27 7.51
N LEU A 201 2.89 4.22 7.79
CA LEU A 201 2.34 4.45 9.12
C LEU A 201 1.50 3.26 9.61
N ILE A 202 1.01 2.43 8.71
CA ILE A 202 0.25 1.20 9.02
C ILE A 202 1.05 0.19 9.86
N TYR A 203 2.37 0.25 9.81
CA TYR A 203 3.27 -0.62 10.60
C TYR A 203 3.63 -0.05 11.96
N LEU A 204 3.35 1.23 12.20
CA LEU A 204 3.71 1.93 13.42
C LEU A 204 2.59 1.86 14.46
N SER A 205 2.95 1.96 15.74
CA SER A 205 1.96 2.21 16.77
C SER A 205 1.28 3.56 16.54
N ARG A 206 0.05 3.71 17.05
CA ARG A 206 -0.72 4.96 16.89
C ARG A 206 0.05 6.18 17.39
N GLU A 207 0.73 6.06 18.53
CA GLU A 207 1.53 7.12 19.12
C GLU A 207 2.73 7.48 18.22
N ARG A 208 3.44 6.46 17.69
CA ARG A 208 4.58 6.66 16.79
C ARG A 208 4.13 7.24 15.45
N ALA A 209 3.04 6.75 14.89
CA ALA A 209 2.48 7.28 13.65
C ALA A 209 2.14 8.77 13.79
N ARG A 210 1.50 9.18 14.91
CA ARG A 210 1.22 10.59 15.22
C ARG A 210 2.51 11.42 15.26
N SER A 211 3.52 10.99 16.02
CA SER A 211 4.80 11.67 16.12
C SER A 211 5.50 11.81 14.76
N VAL A 212 5.42 10.79 13.90
CA VAL A 212 5.95 10.86 12.53
C VAL A 212 5.19 11.90 11.72
N VAL A 213 3.85 11.89 11.73
CA VAL A 213 3.03 12.87 10.99
C VAL A 213 3.35 14.32 11.43
N GLU A 214 3.54 14.57 12.72
CA GLU A 214 3.95 15.88 13.23
C GLU A 214 5.30 16.33 12.64
N ARG A 215 6.29 15.43 12.59
CA ARG A 215 7.61 15.72 11.98
C ARG A 215 7.53 15.95 10.47
N LEU A 216 6.73 15.13 9.76
CA LEU A 216 6.49 15.33 8.33
C LEU A 216 5.84 16.69 8.07
N ALA A 217 4.89 17.11 8.91
CA ALA A 217 4.26 18.41 8.83
C ALA A 217 5.26 19.56 9.07
N ASP A 218 6.19 19.39 10.02
CA ASP A 218 7.22 20.38 10.30
C ASP A 218 8.24 20.54 9.18
N SER A 219 8.43 19.50 8.37
CA SER A 219 9.32 19.55 7.20
C SER A 219 8.69 20.25 5.97
N LEU A 220 7.40 20.55 5.99
CA LEU A 220 6.74 21.25 4.88
C LEU A 220 7.08 22.74 4.86
N THR A 221 7.17 23.33 3.68
CA THR A 221 7.14 24.77 3.49
C THR A 221 5.74 25.32 3.81
N PRO A 222 5.58 26.59 4.18
CA PRO A 222 4.26 27.20 4.36
C PRO A 222 3.39 27.08 3.10
N GLY A 223 2.24 26.41 3.22
CA GLY A 223 1.36 26.11 2.10
C GLY A 223 1.69 24.82 1.34
N GLY A 224 2.71 24.08 1.76
CA GLY A 224 3.07 22.76 1.24
C GLY A 224 2.07 21.67 1.65
N TYR A 225 2.17 20.50 1.03
CA TYR A 225 1.20 19.41 1.15
C TYR A 225 1.82 18.13 1.73
N LEU A 226 1.13 17.51 2.69
CA LEU A 226 1.41 16.16 3.15
C LEU A 226 0.37 15.20 2.54
N LEU A 227 0.83 14.17 1.87
CA LEU A 227 0.03 13.11 1.25
C LEU A 227 0.32 11.79 1.98
N LEU A 228 -0.73 11.20 2.54
CA LEU A 228 -0.67 9.92 3.25
C LEU A 228 -1.39 8.85 2.42
N GLY A 229 -1.08 7.58 2.64
CA GLY A 229 -1.77 6.46 2.02
C GLY A 229 -3.28 6.44 2.34
N ALA A 230 -4.10 5.92 1.46
CA ALA A 230 -5.56 5.91 1.62
C ALA A 230 -6.02 5.14 2.89
N SER A 231 -5.25 4.15 3.34
CA SER A 231 -5.49 3.38 4.57
C SER A 231 -4.86 4.02 5.82
N GLU A 232 -4.10 5.09 5.67
CA GLU A 232 -3.39 5.77 6.75
C GLU A 232 -4.24 6.91 7.31
N VAL A 233 -5.25 6.54 8.09
CA VAL A 233 -6.14 7.53 8.71
C VAL A 233 -5.41 8.20 9.86
N VAL A 234 -5.16 9.50 9.72
CA VAL A 234 -4.71 10.33 10.83
C VAL A 234 -5.92 10.67 11.68
N PHE A 235 -6.02 10.09 12.87
CA PHE A 235 -7.16 10.32 13.78
C PHE A 235 -7.24 11.74 14.30
N GLU A 236 -6.12 12.45 14.34
CA GLU A 236 -6.02 13.85 14.72
C GLU A 236 -5.05 14.54 13.76
N VAL A 237 -5.57 15.44 12.96
CA VAL A 237 -4.74 16.27 12.08
C VAL A 237 -3.93 17.24 12.96
N PRO A 238 -2.57 17.26 12.85
CA PRO A 238 -1.77 18.23 13.60
C PRO A 238 -2.24 19.67 13.40
N PRO A 239 -2.18 20.53 14.43
CA PRO A 239 -2.77 21.88 14.38
C PRO A 239 -2.11 22.81 13.34
N GLN A 240 -0.91 22.46 12.86
CA GLN A 240 -0.22 23.18 11.77
C GLN A 240 -0.70 22.78 10.37
N LEU A 241 -1.57 21.78 10.26
CA LEU A 241 -2.09 21.27 8.98
C LEU A 241 -3.60 21.55 8.90
N ASP A 242 -4.04 21.95 7.73
CA ASP A 242 -5.45 22.06 7.36
C ASP A 242 -5.80 20.96 6.37
N ALA A 243 -6.94 20.27 6.58
CA ALA A 243 -7.46 19.33 5.61
C ALA A 243 -8.00 20.09 4.39
N THR A 244 -7.59 19.70 3.21
CA THR A 244 -8.02 20.33 1.95
C THR A 244 -8.27 19.26 0.87
N TYR A 245 -9.01 19.63 -0.17
CA TYR A 245 -9.24 18.77 -1.31
C TYR A 245 -8.53 19.33 -2.53
N LEU A 246 -7.72 18.49 -3.18
CA LEU A 246 -7.06 18.80 -4.43
C LEU A 246 -7.26 17.62 -5.39
N ALA A 247 -7.61 17.88 -6.64
CA ALA A 247 -7.99 16.86 -7.61
C ALA A 247 -9.06 15.86 -7.09
N GLY A 248 -10.00 16.33 -6.24
CA GLY A 248 -11.05 15.51 -5.63
C GLY A 248 -10.58 14.55 -4.52
N ARG A 249 -9.35 14.69 -4.05
CA ARG A 249 -8.74 13.86 -3.01
C ARG A 249 -8.31 14.68 -1.81
N LEU A 250 -8.35 14.05 -0.63
CA LEU A 250 -7.91 14.66 0.61
C LEU A 250 -6.38 14.82 0.61
N ALA A 251 -5.92 16.02 0.94
CA ALA A 251 -4.54 16.36 1.23
C ALA A 251 -4.47 17.15 2.53
N LEU A 252 -3.37 17.07 3.24
CA LEU A 252 -3.10 17.90 4.41
C LEU A 252 -2.18 19.05 3.99
N ARG A 253 -2.59 20.29 4.22
CA ARG A 253 -1.83 21.48 3.80
C ARG A 253 -1.27 22.21 5.00
N ARG A 254 0.01 22.56 4.97
CA ARG A 254 0.60 23.39 6.01
C ARG A 254 0.00 24.79 5.98
N ALA A 255 -0.50 25.26 7.12
CA ALA A 255 -1.04 26.60 7.27
C ALA A 255 0.00 27.67 6.89
N ARG A 256 -0.42 28.73 6.20
CA ARG A 256 0.44 29.91 5.98
C ARG A 256 0.46 30.79 7.23
N PRO A 257 1.56 31.49 7.52
CA PRO A 257 1.58 32.48 8.61
C PRO A 257 0.47 33.51 8.48
N SER A 258 -0.11 33.93 9.60
CA SER A 258 -1.34 34.74 9.71
C SER A 258 -1.39 36.08 8.95
N ALA A 259 -0.29 36.59 8.39
CA ALA A 259 -0.30 37.83 7.61
C ALA A 259 -1.15 37.75 6.31
N GLU A 260 -1.53 36.53 5.88
CA GLU A 260 -2.36 36.30 4.67
C GLU A 260 -3.68 35.53 4.95
N ARG A 261 -4.08 35.35 6.20
CA ARG A 261 -5.39 34.77 6.49
C ARG A 261 -6.46 35.82 6.13
N GLN A 262 -6.96 35.75 4.90
CA GLN A 262 -8.28 36.30 4.62
C GLN A 262 -9.29 35.52 5.47
N PRO A 263 -10.20 36.19 6.18
CA PRO A 263 -11.25 35.48 6.91
C PRO A 263 -12.01 34.57 5.96
N PRO A 264 -12.46 33.38 6.43
CA PRO A 264 -13.24 32.48 5.61
C PRO A 264 -14.39 33.30 4.98
N ARG A 265 -14.44 33.34 3.65
CA ARG A 265 -15.65 33.82 2.98
C ARG A 265 -16.76 32.87 3.42
N GLU A 266 -17.71 33.38 4.19
CA GLU A 266 -18.95 32.64 4.45
C GLU A 266 -19.44 32.08 3.11
N PRO A 267 -19.76 30.80 3.02
CA PRO A 267 -20.33 30.26 1.80
C PRO A 267 -21.66 31.01 1.61
N ALA A 268 -21.78 31.72 0.50
CA ALA A 268 -23.02 32.34 0.12
C ALA A 268 -24.12 31.28 0.21
N ARG A 269 -25.13 31.51 1.05
CA ARG A 269 -26.29 30.62 1.16
C ARG A 269 -26.85 30.44 -0.25
N PRO A 270 -26.95 29.19 -0.75
CA PRO A 270 -27.55 28.98 -2.06
C PRO A 270 -29.00 29.47 -2.01
N SER A 271 -29.33 30.47 -2.82
CA SER A 271 -30.70 30.83 -3.08
C SER A 271 -31.43 29.62 -3.64
N LEU A 272 -32.47 29.18 -2.98
CA LEU A 272 -33.35 28.13 -3.44
C LEU A 272 -34.05 28.60 -4.73
N VAL A 273 -33.50 28.24 -5.87
CA VAL A 273 -34.20 28.33 -7.15
C VAL A 273 -34.96 27.02 -7.33
N PRO A 274 -36.28 27.07 -7.62
CA PRO A 274 -37.07 25.86 -7.81
C PRO A 274 -36.52 25.07 -9.01
N HIS A 275 -36.10 23.84 -8.78
CA HIS A 275 -35.65 22.96 -9.85
C HIS A 275 -36.85 22.46 -10.67
N ALA A 276 -36.85 22.74 -11.96
CA ALA A 276 -37.65 22.01 -12.93
C ALA A 276 -37.16 20.55 -13.02
N PRO A 277 -38.07 19.59 -13.29
CA PRO A 277 -37.68 18.18 -13.30
C PRO A 277 -36.65 17.90 -14.40
N ARG A 278 -35.50 17.36 -13.99
CA ARG A 278 -34.46 16.90 -14.91
C ARG A 278 -34.98 15.70 -15.69
N GLN A 279 -35.06 15.82 -17.01
CA GLN A 279 -35.17 14.69 -17.92
C GLN A 279 -33.94 13.82 -17.79
N VAL A 280 -34.16 12.55 -17.43
CA VAL A 280 -33.11 11.51 -17.41
C VAL A 280 -32.74 11.20 -18.85
N TRP A 281 -31.56 11.65 -19.26
CA TRP A 281 -30.99 11.30 -20.56
C TRP A 281 -30.41 9.89 -20.45
N GLN A 282 -31.09 8.90 -21.07
CA GLN A 282 -30.57 7.56 -21.25
C GLN A 282 -29.71 7.55 -22.51
N ALA A 283 -28.38 7.55 -22.36
CA ALA A 283 -27.49 7.27 -23.46
C ALA A 283 -27.49 5.76 -23.75
N PRO A 284 -27.57 5.33 -25.01
CA PRO A 284 -27.43 3.93 -25.35
C PRO A 284 -26.00 3.45 -25.06
N LEU A 285 -25.88 2.34 -24.34
CA LEU A 285 -24.61 1.66 -24.08
C LEU A 285 -24.01 1.21 -25.43
N PRO A 286 -22.74 1.53 -25.72
CA PRO A 286 -22.09 0.96 -26.88
C PRO A 286 -21.88 -0.55 -26.67
N ALA A 287 -22.26 -1.34 -27.68
CA ALA A 287 -22.02 -2.77 -27.72
C ALA A 287 -20.51 -3.06 -27.64
N LEU A 288 -20.12 -3.84 -26.65
CA LEU A 288 -18.75 -4.33 -26.51
C LEU A 288 -18.40 -5.22 -27.73
N PRO A 289 -17.27 -5.02 -28.39
CA PRO A 289 -16.80 -5.94 -29.40
C PRO A 289 -16.40 -7.26 -28.74
N ARG A 290 -16.99 -8.35 -29.16
CA ARG A 290 -16.52 -9.69 -28.88
C ARG A 290 -15.16 -9.87 -29.56
N ALA A 291 -14.09 -9.67 -28.84
CA ALA A 291 -12.77 -10.12 -29.26
C ALA A 291 -12.64 -11.59 -28.87
N ALA A 292 -12.90 -12.47 -29.83
CA ALA A 292 -12.42 -13.84 -29.80
C ALA A 292 -10.90 -13.78 -30.04
N ALA A 293 -10.11 -13.66 -28.97
CA ALA A 293 -8.68 -13.89 -29.03
C ALA A 293 -8.45 -15.39 -28.79
N SER A 294 -8.15 -16.10 -29.88
CA SER A 294 -7.57 -17.42 -29.87
C SER A 294 -6.31 -17.41 -28.99
N ILE A 295 -6.37 -18.06 -27.84
CA ILE A 295 -5.21 -18.36 -27.02
C ILE A 295 -4.45 -19.46 -27.75
N ALA A 296 -3.30 -19.09 -28.33
CA ALA A 296 -2.35 -20.06 -28.87
C ALA A 296 -1.88 -20.97 -27.73
N GLU A 297 -2.16 -22.26 -27.85
CA GLU A 297 -1.71 -23.30 -26.95
C GLU A 297 -0.17 -23.26 -26.82
N ARG A 298 0.27 -22.90 -25.63
CA ARG A 298 1.65 -23.07 -25.21
C ARG A 298 1.82 -24.53 -24.77
N PRO A 299 2.80 -25.30 -25.29
CA PRO A 299 2.95 -26.68 -24.88
C PRO A 299 3.32 -26.75 -23.39
N LEU A 300 2.48 -27.47 -22.64
CA LEU A 300 2.71 -27.80 -21.23
C LEU A 300 3.96 -28.68 -21.11
N PRO A 301 4.84 -28.45 -20.11
CA PRO A 301 5.90 -29.40 -19.78
C PRO A 301 5.27 -30.70 -19.26
N ALA A 302 5.82 -31.83 -19.66
CA ALA A 302 5.32 -33.17 -19.42
C ALA A 302 5.16 -33.46 -17.91
N SER A 303 3.95 -33.96 -17.55
CA SER A 303 3.65 -34.82 -16.41
C SER A 303 4.15 -34.39 -15.02
N VAL A 304 3.50 -33.37 -14.46
CA VAL A 304 3.33 -33.28 -13.01
C VAL A 304 1.90 -33.73 -12.71
N ALA A 305 1.70 -34.63 -11.75
CA ALA A 305 0.36 -35.03 -11.31
C ALA A 305 -0.44 -33.78 -10.95
N PRO A 306 -1.75 -33.68 -11.28
CA PRO A 306 -2.55 -32.52 -10.94
C PRO A 306 -2.50 -32.28 -9.42
N LEU A 307 -2.15 -31.06 -9.02
CA LEU A 307 -2.14 -30.69 -7.62
C LEU A 307 -3.59 -30.76 -7.07
N SER A 308 -3.72 -31.19 -5.82
CA SER A 308 -5.00 -31.11 -5.11
C SER A 308 -5.37 -29.62 -4.87
N VAL A 309 -6.64 -29.36 -4.54
CA VAL A 309 -7.09 -28.01 -4.15
C VAL A 309 -6.17 -27.39 -3.08
N ASP A 310 -5.81 -28.17 -2.05
CA ASP A 310 -4.88 -27.73 -1.00
C ASP A 310 -3.50 -27.38 -1.56
N GLY A 311 -3.01 -28.14 -2.54
CA GLY A 311 -1.73 -27.87 -3.22
C GLY A 311 -1.76 -26.59 -4.05
N LEU A 312 -2.88 -26.33 -4.74
CA LEU A 312 -3.10 -25.09 -5.50
C LEU A 312 -3.23 -23.88 -4.57
N LEU A 313 -3.98 -24.01 -3.45
CA LEU A 313 -4.06 -22.98 -2.44
C LEU A 313 -2.69 -22.67 -1.82
N ALA A 314 -1.90 -23.69 -1.48
CA ALA A 314 -0.56 -23.50 -0.92
C ALA A 314 0.36 -22.73 -1.88
N ARG A 315 0.36 -23.07 -3.17
CA ARG A 315 1.11 -22.34 -4.20
C ARG A 315 0.58 -20.92 -4.40
N GLY A 316 -0.75 -20.75 -4.44
CA GLY A 316 -1.36 -19.42 -4.51
C GLY A 316 -0.94 -18.54 -3.33
N HIS A 317 -0.83 -19.09 -2.12
CA HIS A 317 -0.36 -18.36 -0.95
C HIS A 317 1.12 -17.98 -1.06
N GLU A 318 2.00 -18.89 -1.51
CA GLU A 318 3.42 -18.57 -1.76
C GLU A 318 3.58 -17.44 -2.79
N LEU A 319 2.76 -17.46 -3.85
CA LEU A 319 2.74 -16.42 -4.88
C LEU A 319 2.17 -15.11 -4.35
N LEU A 320 1.12 -15.16 -3.53
CA LEU A 320 0.55 -13.99 -2.87
C LEU A 320 1.56 -13.35 -1.90
N ASP A 321 2.27 -14.17 -1.10
CA ASP A 321 3.31 -13.74 -0.19
C ASP A 321 4.52 -13.14 -0.92
N SER A 322 4.86 -13.68 -2.10
CA SER A 322 5.87 -13.12 -3.00
C SER A 322 5.36 -11.95 -3.86
N SER A 323 4.06 -11.62 -3.70
CA SER A 323 3.38 -10.54 -4.41
C SER A 323 3.27 -10.72 -5.92
N ASP A 324 3.31 -11.96 -6.39
CA ASP A 324 2.98 -12.31 -7.76
C ASP A 324 1.46 -12.52 -7.88
N LEU A 325 0.70 -11.41 -7.80
CA LEU A 325 -0.76 -11.44 -7.84
C LEU A 325 -1.32 -12.12 -9.10
N PRO A 326 -0.80 -11.86 -10.33
CA PRO A 326 -1.31 -12.55 -11.52
C PRO A 326 -1.13 -14.06 -11.45
N ALA A 327 0.01 -14.54 -10.97
CA ALA A 327 0.25 -15.98 -10.84
C ALA A 327 -0.58 -16.56 -9.68
N ALA A 328 -0.75 -15.85 -8.57
CA ALA A 328 -1.61 -16.27 -7.46
C ALA A 328 -3.08 -16.40 -7.91
N ILE A 329 -3.60 -15.46 -8.71
CA ILE A 329 -4.94 -15.51 -9.26
C ILE A 329 -5.14 -16.79 -10.08
N ILE A 330 -4.19 -17.14 -10.96
CA ILE A 330 -4.25 -18.36 -11.77
C ILE A 330 -4.34 -19.62 -10.89
N GLU A 331 -3.54 -19.73 -9.84
CA GLU A 331 -3.58 -20.88 -8.95
C GLU A 331 -4.91 -20.97 -8.18
N TYR A 332 -5.45 -19.81 -7.74
CA TYR A 332 -6.75 -19.78 -7.08
C TYR A 332 -7.92 -20.05 -8.04
N GLU A 333 -7.85 -19.59 -9.30
CA GLU A 333 -8.82 -19.95 -10.35
C GLU A 333 -8.82 -21.45 -10.59
N LEU A 334 -7.65 -22.08 -10.71
CA LEU A 334 -7.53 -23.53 -10.84
C LEU A 334 -8.09 -24.29 -9.62
N ALA A 335 -7.93 -23.75 -8.42
CA ALA A 335 -8.51 -24.32 -7.21
C ALA A 335 -10.05 -24.24 -7.21
N VAL A 336 -10.62 -23.12 -7.64
CA VAL A 336 -12.08 -22.94 -7.82
C VAL A 336 -12.61 -23.88 -8.92
N ASP A 337 -11.92 -23.97 -10.04
CA ASP A 337 -12.31 -24.86 -11.16
C ASP A 337 -12.29 -26.34 -10.74
N GLN A 338 -11.38 -26.73 -9.86
CA GLN A 338 -11.26 -28.09 -9.36
C GLN A 338 -12.39 -28.45 -8.39
N ASP A 339 -12.79 -27.51 -7.52
CA ASP A 339 -13.94 -27.67 -6.62
C ASP A 339 -14.58 -26.32 -6.28
N SER A 340 -15.57 -25.94 -7.06
CA SER A 340 -16.32 -24.70 -6.90
C SER A 340 -17.30 -24.71 -5.70
N THR A 341 -17.38 -25.79 -4.92
CA THR A 341 -18.21 -25.86 -3.72
C THR A 341 -17.48 -25.48 -2.43
N LEU A 342 -16.19 -25.25 -2.52
CA LEU A 342 -15.35 -24.83 -1.39
C LEU A 342 -15.31 -23.30 -1.28
N ALA A 343 -15.62 -22.78 -0.11
CA ALA A 343 -15.63 -21.32 0.15
C ALA A 343 -14.23 -20.68 0.14
N GLU A 344 -13.23 -21.43 0.60
CA GLU A 344 -11.86 -20.93 0.79
C GLU A 344 -11.16 -20.53 -0.52
N PRO A 345 -11.19 -21.34 -1.62
CA PRO A 345 -10.67 -20.94 -2.91
C PRO A 345 -11.30 -19.64 -3.44
N HIS A 346 -12.62 -19.52 -3.38
CA HIS A 346 -13.35 -18.32 -3.79
C HIS A 346 -12.93 -17.09 -2.96
N MET A 347 -12.73 -17.25 -1.65
CA MET A 347 -12.29 -16.16 -0.79
C MET A 347 -10.89 -15.68 -1.19
N TYR A 348 -9.92 -16.58 -1.37
CA TYR A 348 -8.56 -16.18 -1.73
C TYR A 348 -8.47 -15.62 -3.15
N LEU A 349 -9.25 -16.17 -4.09
CA LEU A 349 -9.39 -15.60 -5.43
C LEU A 349 -9.93 -14.18 -5.34
N GLY A 350 -11.01 -13.97 -4.59
CA GLY A 350 -11.59 -12.64 -4.40
C GLY A 350 -10.65 -11.64 -3.74
N ILE A 351 -9.86 -12.07 -2.75
CA ILE A 351 -8.81 -11.24 -2.11
C ILE A 351 -7.73 -10.86 -3.14
N ALA A 352 -7.22 -11.83 -3.91
CA ALA A 352 -6.19 -11.58 -4.91
C ALA A 352 -6.69 -10.66 -6.02
N LEU A 353 -7.93 -10.82 -6.48
CA LEU A 353 -8.59 -9.95 -7.45
C LEU A 353 -8.77 -8.53 -6.91
N TYR A 354 -9.17 -8.38 -5.64
CA TYR A 354 -9.25 -7.06 -4.99
C TYR A 354 -7.89 -6.37 -4.96
N LEU A 355 -6.85 -7.08 -4.53
CA LEU A 355 -5.48 -6.57 -4.48
C LEU A 355 -4.95 -6.23 -5.88
N ASN A 356 -5.41 -6.93 -6.90
CA ASN A 356 -5.09 -6.66 -8.30
C ASN A 356 -5.96 -5.54 -8.93
N GLY A 357 -6.88 -4.93 -8.17
CA GLY A 357 -7.74 -3.82 -8.63
C GLY A 357 -9.00 -4.24 -9.41
N ALA A 358 -9.25 -5.54 -9.57
CA ALA A 358 -10.42 -6.08 -10.26
C ALA A 358 -11.63 -6.18 -9.30
N ILE A 359 -12.15 -5.03 -8.85
CA ILE A 359 -13.11 -4.93 -7.75
C ILE A 359 -14.42 -5.66 -8.02
N GLU A 360 -14.99 -5.57 -9.25
CA GLU A 360 -16.23 -6.24 -9.62
C GLU A 360 -16.06 -7.76 -9.64
N ALA A 361 -14.94 -8.25 -10.15
CA ALA A 361 -14.61 -9.68 -10.13
C ALA A 361 -14.39 -10.17 -8.69
N ALA A 362 -13.70 -9.40 -7.87
CA ALA A 362 -13.52 -9.68 -6.45
C ALA A 362 -14.86 -9.80 -5.71
N LEU A 363 -15.83 -8.89 -5.97
CA LEU A 363 -17.17 -8.95 -5.40
C LEU A 363 -17.89 -10.25 -5.77
N HIS A 364 -17.73 -10.71 -7.01
CA HIS A 364 -18.35 -11.96 -7.45
C HIS A 364 -17.87 -13.15 -6.63
N GLU A 365 -16.56 -13.31 -6.54
CA GLU A 365 -15.92 -14.43 -5.84
C GLU A 365 -16.14 -14.37 -4.33
N LEU A 366 -16.05 -13.19 -3.71
CA LEU A 366 -16.29 -13.02 -2.29
C LEU A 366 -17.75 -13.27 -1.89
N ARG A 367 -18.72 -12.96 -2.77
CA ARG A 367 -20.12 -13.33 -2.57
C ARG A 367 -20.31 -14.83 -2.64
N ALA A 368 -19.67 -15.53 -3.58
CA ALA A 368 -19.68 -16.97 -3.66
C ALA A 368 -19.12 -17.58 -2.36
N ALA A 369 -17.96 -17.09 -1.89
CA ALA A 369 -17.36 -17.55 -0.63
C ALA A 369 -18.30 -17.35 0.58
N ALA A 370 -18.89 -16.18 0.73
CA ALA A 370 -19.80 -15.87 1.83
C ALA A 370 -21.13 -16.66 1.78
N PHE A 371 -21.57 -17.03 0.57
CA PHE A 371 -22.74 -17.89 0.37
C PHE A 371 -22.44 -19.34 0.74
N LEU A 372 -21.27 -19.86 0.33
CA LEU A 372 -20.84 -21.23 0.59
C LEU A 372 -20.53 -21.46 2.08
N ASP A 373 -19.91 -20.50 2.74
CA ASP A 373 -19.64 -20.51 4.18
C ASP A 373 -19.95 -19.15 4.84
N PRO A 374 -21.15 -18.97 5.39
CA PRO A 374 -21.52 -17.74 6.10
C PRO A 374 -20.71 -17.47 7.40
N GLN A 375 -19.94 -18.45 7.88
CA GLN A 375 -19.07 -18.30 9.05
C GLN A 375 -17.66 -17.82 8.64
N LEU A 376 -17.34 -17.83 7.35
CA LEU A 376 -16.08 -17.36 6.78
C LEU A 376 -16.07 -15.83 6.74
N TRP A 377 -16.08 -15.21 7.93
CA TRP A 377 -16.19 -13.76 8.09
C TRP A 377 -15.10 -12.93 7.35
N PRO A 378 -13.86 -13.44 7.02
CA PRO A 378 -12.94 -12.68 6.20
C PRO A 378 -13.46 -12.40 4.78
N ALA A 379 -14.26 -13.32 4.20
CA ALA A 379 -14.92 -13.08 2.92
C ALA A 379 -15.90 -11.88 3.02
N ALA A 380 -16.72 -11.82 4.08
CA ALA A 380 -17.63 -10.70 4.33
C ALA A 380 -16.86 -9.39 4.61
N PHE A 381 -15.69 -9.46 5.26
CA PHE A 381 -14.84 -8.30 5.45
C PHE A 381 -14.37 -7.70 4.12
N TYR A 382 -13.83 -8.55 3.21
CA TYR A 382 -13.39 -8.07 1.91
C TYR A 382 -14.56 -7.65 1.00
N LEU A 383 -15.74 -8.24 1.17
CA LEU A 383 -16.98 -7.70 0.55
C LEU A 383 -17.22 -6.26 0.97
N ALA A 384 -17.14 -5.97 2.27
CA ALA A 384 -17.30 -4.61 2.77
C ALA A 384 -16.26 -3.66 2.18
N VAL A 385 -14.99 -4.08 2.11
CA VAL A 385 -13.90 -3.29 1.51
C VAL A 385 -14.14 -3.02 0.02
N CYS A 386 -14.62 -4.02 -0.73
CA CYS A 386 -14.99 -3.83 -2.14
C CYS A 386 -16.16 -2.86 -2.30
N HIS A 387 -17.19 -2.94 -1.45
CA HIS A 387 -18.31 -1.99 -1.44
C HIS A 387 -17.84 -0.57 -1.11
N GLU A 388 -16.92 -0.38 -0.15
CA GLU A 388 -16.30 0.93 0.10
C GLU A 388 -15.57 1.47 -1.13
N ALA A 389 -14.77 0.63 -1.80
CA ALA A 389 -14.04 1.02 -3.01
C ALA A 389 -14.97 1.48 -4.15
N LEU A 390 -16.19 0.96 -4.20
CA LEU A 390 -17.25 1.37 -5.15
C LEU A 390 -18.12 2.53 -4.65
N GLY A 391 -17.84 3.08 -3.46
CA GLY A 391 -18.64 4.16 -2.85
C GLY A 391 -20.00 3.71 -2.31
N GLN A 392 -20.24 2.41 -2.16
CA GLN A 392 -21.49 1.81 -1.66
C GLN A 392 -21.40 1.68 -0.13
N LEU A 393 -21.48 2.82 0.57
CA LEU A 393 -21.19 2.90 2.01
C LEU A 393 -22.22 2.19 2.90
N GLU A 394 -23.48 2.13 2.48
CA GLU A 394 -24.53 1.42 3.22
C GLU A 394 -24.32 -0.10 3.20
N GLU A 395 -23.99 -0.63 2.03
CA GLU A 395 -23.63 -2.04 1.83
C GLU A 395 -22.38 -2.39 2.61
N ALA A 396 -21.34 -1.57 2.52
CA ALA A 396 -20.10 -1.76 3.27
C ALA A 396 -20.36 -1.82 4.79
N THR A 397 -21.12 -0.87 5.32
CA THR A 397 -21.45 -0.82 6.75
C THR A 397 -22.26 -2.05 7.18
N ARG A 398 -23.18 -2.53 6.34
CA ARG A 398 -23.96 -3.75 6.62
C ARG A 398 -23.06 -4.98 6.71
N GLU A 399 -22.11 -5.12 5.79
CA GLU A 399 -21.16 -6.23 5.80
C GLU A 399 -20.19 -6.15 6.99
N TYR A 400 -19.68 -4.97 7.35
CA TYR A 400 -18.86 -4.81 8.57
C TYR A 400 -19.63 -5.20 9.85
N ARG A 401 -20.92 -4.83 9.97
CA ARG A 401 -21.76 -5.29 11.09
C ARG A 401 -21.96 -6.80 11.11
N HIS A 402 -22.06 -7.41 9.92
CA HIS A 402 -22.12 -8.87 9.79
C HIS A 402 -20.82 -9.51 10.28
N VAL A 403 -19.65 -9.02 9.84
CA VAL A 403 -18.32 -9.47 10.30
C VAL A 403 -18.23 -9.45 11.83
N VAL A 404 -18.56 -8.33 12.47
CA VAL A 404 -18.49 -8.19 13.94
C VAL A 404 -19.38 -9.21 14.64
N ARG A 405 -20.58 -9.47 14.10
CA ARG A 405 -21.55 -10.42 14.65
C ARG A 405 -21.07 -11.86 14.53
N VAL A 406 -20.53 -12.24 13.38
CA VAL A 406 -20.06 -13.61 13.12
C VAL A 406 -18.79 -13.89 13.89
N ALA A 407 -17.81 -13.01 13.82
CA ALA A 407 -16.52 -13.18 14.48
C ALA A 407 -16.64 -13.26 16.01
N SER A 408 -17.66 -12.63 16.61
CA SER A 408 -17.93 -12.74 18.06
C SER A 408 -18.53 -14.10 18.49
N ARG A 409 -19.04 -14.90 17.55
CA ARG A 409 -19.70 -16.19 17.80
C ARG A 409 -18.87 -17.39 17.38
N SER A 410 -17.87 -17.21 16.53
CA SER A 410 -17.03 -18.28 16.03
C SER A 410 -15.82 -18.50 16.94
N SER A 411 -15.65 -19.72 17.45
CA SER A 411 -14.31 -20.21 17.81
C SER A 411 -13.49 -20.19 16.52
N ALA A 412 -12.37 -19.46 16.54
CA ALA A 412 -11.56 -19.15 15.36
C ALA A 412 -11.51 -20.28 14.32
N PRO A 413 -11.89 -20.04 13.05
CA PRO A 413 -11.82 -21.05 12.00
C PRO A 413 -10.37 -21.53 11.82
N THR A 414 -10.20 -22.69 11.19
CA THR A 414 -8.89 -23.31 10.92
C THR A 414 -7.91 -22.37 10.21
N LEU A 415 -8.43 -21.42 9.42
CA LEU A 415 -7.75 -20.27 8.83
C LEU A 415 -7.03 -19.35 9.86
N ALA A 416 -7.59 -19.22 11.06
CA ALA A 416 -7.04 -18.37 12.11
C ALA A 416 -5.67 -18.84 12.63
N ARG A 417 -5.28 -20.08 12.41
CA ARG A 417 -3.99 -20.61 12.87
C ARG A 417 -2.82 -20.13 12.01
N ARG A 418 -3.02 -19.85 10.71
CA ARG A 418 -1.98 -19.33 9.82
C ARG A 418 -1.87 -17.81 9.82
N HIS A 419 -2.97 -17.09 10.13
CA HIS A 419 -3.05 -15.63 9.99
C HIS A 419 -3.67 -14.93 11.21
N SER A 420 -3.41 -15.40 12.42
CA SER A 420 -4.07 -14.96 13.67
C SER A 420 -3.89 -13.46 13.98
N ALA A 421 -2.77 -12.85 13.60
CA ALA A 421 -2.54 -11.41 13.76
C ALA A 421 -3.42 -10.61 12.78
N TRP A 422 -3.41 -10.98 11.51
CA TRP A 422 -4.20 -10.37 10.44
C TRP A 422 -5.71 -10.36 10.75
N HIS A 423 -6.24 -11.46 11.33
CA HIS A 423 -7.63 -11.54 11.71
C HIS A 423 -8.03 -10.55 12.82
N ARG A 424 -7.15 -10.27 13.77
CA ARG A 424 -7.45 -9.29 14.85
C ARG A 424 -7.56 -7.88 14.30
N ASP A 425 -6.66 -7.50 13.41
CA ASP A 425 -6.62 -6.17 12.80
C ASP A 425 -7.84 -5.94 11.91
N LEU A 426 -8.23 -6.94 11.10
CA LEU A 426 -9.44 -6.87 10.29
C LEU A 426 -10.70 -6.73 11.15
N LEU A 427 -10.77 -7.46 12.26
CA LEU A 427 -11.92 -7.39 13.18
C LEU A 427 -12.00 -6.04 13.89
N GLU A 428 -10.89 -5.47 14.30
CA GLU A 428 -10.84 -4.14 14.91
C GLU A 428 -11.27 -3.07 13.91
N LEU A 429 -10.79 -3.16 12.69
CA LEU A 429 -11.21 -2.28 11.60
C LEU A 429 -12.70 -2.42 11.31
N ALA A 430 -13.22 -3.65 11.25
CA ALA A 430 -14.65 -3.88 11.06
C ALA A 430 -15.51 -3.27 12.18
N ARG A 431 -15.07 -3.36 13.43
CA ARG A 431 -15.75 -2.72 14.59
C ARG A 431 -15.80 -1.21 14.44
N THR A 432 -14.67 -0.60 14.06
CA THR A 432 -14.58 0.84 13.85
C THR A 432 -15.51 1.30 12.73
N ARG A 433 -15.53 0.59 11.60
CA ARG A 433 -16.37 0.91 10.43
C ARG A 433 -17.85 0.61 10.65
N ALA A 434 -18.17 -0.42 11.44
CA ALA A 434 -19.56 -0.76 11.80
C ALA A 434 -20.19 0.26 12.75
N GLY A 435 -19.40 0.96 13.57
CA GLY A 435 -19.84 1.97 14.54
C GLY A 435 -19.81 3.41 14.03
N ALA A 436 -19.26 3.66 12.85
CA ALA A 436 -19.12 4.99 12.23
C ALA A 436 -20.36 5.41 11.40
N ALA A 437 -21.51 4.72 11.58
CA ALA A 437 -22.78 5.04 10.93
C ALA A 437 -23.82 5.47 11.96
#